data_c51334a9045c0597be06d9dcf6c3b2a4
#
_entry.id   c51334a9045c0597be06d9dcf6c3b2a4
#
_cell.length_a   1.000
_cell.length_b   1.000
_cell.length_c   1.000
_cell.angle_alpha   90.00
_cell.angle_beta   90.00
_cell.angle_gamma   90.00
#
_symmetry.space_group_name_H-M   'P 1'
#
loop_
_entity.id
_entity.type
_entity.pdbx_description
1 polymer ?
#
loop_
_entity_poly.entity_id
_entity_poly.type
_entity_poly.pdbx_seq_one_letter_code
_entity_poly.pdbx_strand_id
1 'polypeptide(L)'
;MKMWKRMSIILATWTTATVAGSPLAQGIALAQELPPAAALVDRHVEAVGGRAALESHISRRLAGSFETQGISGTVEVFSAAPAKSRIQVQIPGFGTVISGYDGRIGWRINPTFGPEVLEGRSLDQLKQNSNFYNPLGSERFVVSRETVELTELDERSVYKVEVTTRWDEEYFKFYDVETGRLAGSIRTYTTPVGEAETTTILRDYEEVDGVWVPMTWVQRSAAAGEQVFKFTTAEFDQVEESVFEVPAEIKPLVKTAESSAETYD
;
A
#
# COMPACT_ATOMS: atom_id res chain seq x y z
N MET A 1 -70.74 -2.16 63.05
CA MET A 1 -71.80 -1.14 63.17
C MET A 1 -71.79 -0.34 61.86
N LYS A 2 -72.74 -0.62 60.99
CA LYS A 2 -73.56 0.32 60.20
C LYS A 2 -72.82 1.60 59.74
N MET A 3 -72.78 2.01 58.47
CA MET A 3 -73.84 2.41 57.54
C MET A 3 -73.21 2.89 56.23
N TRP A 4 -73.51 2.46 55.13
CA TRP A 4 -74.54 2.86 54.15
C TRP A 4 -74.18 4.07 53.22
N LYS A 5 -74.14 3.79 51.94
CA LYS A 5 -74.62 4.44 50.75
C LYS A 5 -74.06 5.80 50.31
N ARG A 6 -73.56 5.88 49.08
CA ARG A 6 -74.33 6.41 47.93
C ARG A 6 -73.63 6.15 46.58
N MET A 7 -74.43 5.57 45.70
CA MET A 7 -74.13 5.35 44.29
C MET A 7 -74.32 6.65 43.54
N SER A 8 -73.33 7.12 42.77
CA SER A 8 -73.54 8.18 41.77
C SER A 8 -72.96 7.69 40.45
N ILE A 9 -73.84 7.49 39.49
CA ILE A 9 -73.57 7.15 38.12
C ILE A 9 -73.10 8.43 37.42
N ILE A 10 -71.89 8.47 36.88
CA ILE A 10 -71.45 9.52 35.95
C ILE A 10 -71.20 8.81 34.60
N LEU A 11 -72.03 9.19 33.61
CA LEU A 11 -71.84 8.85 32.22
C LEU A 11 -70.50 9.47 31.75
N ALA A 12 -69.51 8.66 31.37
CA ALA A 12 -68.33 9.14 30.67
C ALA A 12 -68.55 8.88 29.18
N THR A 13 -68.64 9.97 28.44
CA THR A 13 -68.63 10.00 26.96
C THR A 13 -67.28 9.56 26.45
N TRP A 14 -67.31 8.51 25.63
CA TRP A 14 -66.14 8.04 24.92
C TRP A 14 -65.85 8.96 23.74
N THR A 15 -64.81 9.79 23.82
CA THR A 15 -64.19 10.46 22.66
C THR A 15 -63.16 9.54 22.07
N THR A 16 -63.44 9.01 20.90
CA THR A 16 -62.47 8.29 20.08
C THR A 16 -61.43 9.25 19.53
N ALA A 17 -60.26 9.30 20.12
CA ALA A 17 -59.11 9.98 19.54
C ALA A 17 -58.52 9.09 18.41
N THR A 18 -58.76 9.48 17.19
CA THR A 18 -58.07 8.91 16.01
C THR A 18 -56.59 9.33 16.05
N VAL A 19 -55.73 8.41 16.47
CA VAL A 19 -54.28 8.60 16.34
C VAL A 19 -53.95 8.42 14.86
N ALA A 20 -53.73 9.52 14.16
CA ALA A 20 -53.14 9.51 12.84
C ALA A 20 -51.70 9.00 12.98
N GLY A 21 -51.47 7.74 12.66
CA GLY A 21 -50.14 7.17 12.57
C GLY A 21 -49.38 7.85 11.45
N SER A 22 -48.38 8.65 11.80
CA SER A 22 -47.38 9.11 10.83
C SER A 22 -46.66 7.89 10.26
N PRO A 23 -46.58 7.74 8.94
CA PRO A 23 -45.73 6.69 8.39
C PRO A 23 -44.28 7.00 8.79
N LEU A 24 -43.66 6.15 9.62
CA LEU A 24 -42.23 6.09 9.78
C LEU A 24 -41.68 5.87 8.39
N ALA A 25 -41.16 6.92 7.76
CA ALA A 25 -40.32 6.80 6.61
C ALA A 25 -39.08 6.00 7.05
N GLN A 26 -39.15 4.68 6.89
CA GLN A 26 -37.95 3.85 6.90
C GLN A 26 -37.12 4.32 5.71
N GLY A 27 -36.16 5.19 5.99
CA GLY A 27 -35.11 5.51 5.04
C GLY A 27 -34.38 4.20 4.73
N ILE A 28 -34.66 3.63 3.57
CA ILE A 28 -33.82 2.60 2.99
C ILE A 28 -32.50 3.32 2.75
N ALA A 29 -31.55 3.12 3.63
CA ALA A 29 -30.16 3.47 3.34
C ALA A 29 -29.81 2.62 2.11
N LEU A 30 -29.83 3.23 0.94
CA LEU A 30 -29.26 2.63 -0.25
C LEU A 30 -27.81 2.33 0.11
N ALA A 31 -27.46 1.05 0.20
CA ALA A 31 -26.08 0.65 0.30
C ALA A 31 -25.37 1.32 -0.89
N GLN A 32 -24.46 2.23 -0.61
CA GLN A 32 -23.72 2.92 -1.66
C GLN A 32 -22.93 1.86 -2.41
N GLU A 33 -23.27 1.66 -3.68
CA GLU A 33 -22.59 0.70 -4.52
C GLU A 33 -21.13 1.12 -4.64
N LEU A 34 -20.21 0.21 -4.26
CA LEU A 34 -18.78 0.49 -4.34
C LEU A 34 -18.35 0.52 -5.79
N PRO A 35 -17.48 1.45 -6.19
CA PRO A 35 -16.98 1.51 -7.56
C PRO A 35 -16.17 0.26 -7.90
N PRO A 36 -16.24 -0.25 -9.14
CA PRO A 36 -15.41 -1.35 -9.58
C PRO A 36 -13.91 -1.04 -9.37
N ALA A 37 -13.13 -2.00 -8.92
CA ALA A 37 -11.69 -1.81 -8.67
C ALA A 37 -10.92 -1.35 -9.92
N ALA A 38 -11.32 -1.78 -11.12
CA ALA A 38 -10.75 -1.31 -12.38
C ALA A 38 -10.93 0.21 -12.55
N ALA A 39 -12.12 0.74 -12.24
CA ALA A 39 -12.37 2.19 -12.32
C ALA A 39 -11.52 3.00 -11.32
N LEU A 40 -11.22 2.43 -10.14
CA LEU A 40 -10.32 3.07 -9.18
C LEU A 40 -8.86 3.09 -9.68
N VAL A 41 -8.42 2.02 -10.34
CA VAL A 41 -7.09 1.97 -10.97
C VAL A 41 -7.01 2.98 -12.11
N ASP A 42 -7.99 3.04 -13.00
CA ASP A 42 -8.03 4.02 -14.09
C ASP A 42 -8.02 5.46 -13.57
N ARG A 43 -8.84 5.75 -12.55
CA ARG A 43 -8.85 7.05 -11.89
C ARG A 43 -7.49 7.39 -11.26
N HIS A 44 -6.81 6.41 -10.67
CA HIS A 44 -5.47 6.60 -10.14
C HIS A 44 -4.47 6.95 -11.24
N VAL A 45 -4.49 6.24 -12.35
CA VAL A 45 -3.62 6.52 -13.50
C VAL A 45 -3.79 7.97 -13.96
N GLU A 46 -5.03 8.43 -14.15
CA GLU A 46 -5.30 9.81 -14.53
C GLU A 46 -4.84 10.81 -13.46
N ALA A 47 -5.09 10.49 -12.17
CA ALA A 47 -4.74 11.36 -11.04
C ALA A 47 -3.23 11.53 -10.80
N VAL A 48 -2.40 10.66 -11.37
CA VAL A 48 -0.94 10.73 -11.25
C VAL A 48 -0.23 11.19 -12.53
N GLY A 49 -0.97 11.72 -13.52
CA GLY A 49 -0.42 12.30 -14.74
C GLY A 49 -0.88 11.63 -16.03
N GLY A 50 -1.61 10.53 -15.92
CA GLY A 50 -2.10 9.76 -17.05
C GLY A 50 -1.07 8.80 -17.65
N ARG A 51 -1.56 7.87 -18.45
CA ARG A 51 -0.74 6.83 -19.07
C ARG A 51 0.44 7.37 -19.87
N ALA A 52 0.21 8.40 -20.68
CA ALA A 52 1.24 8.96 -21.55
C ALA A 52 2.42 9.55 -20.77
N ALA A 53 2.15 10.29 -19.66
CA ALA A 53 3.20 10.82 -18.81
C ALA A 53 3.98 9.69 -18.11
N LEU A 54 3.28 8.70 -17.57
CA LEU A 54 3.93 7.55 -16.93
C LEU A 54 4.83 6.74 -17.89
N GLU A 55 4.39 6.51 -19.13
CA GLU A 55 5.13 5.75 -20.15
C GLU A 55 6.25 6.55 -20.83
N SER A 56 6.28 7.89 -20.68
CA SER A 56 7.36 8.72 -21.21
C SER A 56 8.67 8.59 -20.45
N HIS A 57 8.64 8.06 -19.23
CA HIS A 57 9.81 7.90 -18.38
C HIS A 57 10.27 6.44 -18.30
N ILE A 58 11.57 6.24 -18.19
CA ILE A 58 12.19 4.91 -18.10
C ILE A 58 12.98 4.67 -16.82
N SER A 59 13.28 5.73 -16.06
CA SER A 59 13.91 5.59 -14.75
C SER A 59 13.51 6.70 -13.80
N ARG A 60 13.68 6.47 -12.49
CA ARG A 60 13.39 7.47 -11.43
C ARG A 60 14.35 7.29 -10.26
N ARG A 61 14.81 8.41 -9.72
CA ARG A 61 15.52 8.52 -8.45
C ARG A 61 14.69 9.34 -7.46
N LEU A 62 14.56 8.84 -6.22
CA LEU A 62 14.08 9.62 -5.09
C LEU A 62 15.22 9.68 -4.06
N ALA A 63 15.44 10.84 -3.43
CA ALA A 63 16.43 10.98 -2.38
C ALA A 63 15.90 11.86 -1.24
N GLY A 64 16.29 11.53 0.00
CA GLY A 64 15.80 12.25 1.16
C GLY A 64 16.28 11.68 2.49
N SER A 65 15.46 11.84 3.53
CA SER A 65 15.73 11.38 4.89
C SER A 65 14.90 10.16 5.26
N PHE A 66 15.44 9.40 6.18
CA PHE A 66 14.82 8.27 6.85
C PHE A 66 14.79 8.50 8.35
N GLU A 67 13.67 8.22 9.00
CA GLU A 67 13.51 8.33 10.44
C GLU A 67 12.76 7.12 11.00
N THR A 68 13.23 6.57 12.13
CA THR A 68 12.57 5.52 12.90
C THR A 68 13.01 5.57 14.36
N GLN A 69 12.07 5.57 15.32
CA GLN A 69 12.33 5.46 16.74
C GLN A 69 13.48 6.36 17.26
N GLY A 70 13.57 7.60 16.76
CA GLY A 70 14.63 8.57 17.13
C GLY A 70 15.97 8.34 16.40
N ILE A 71 16.06 7.40 15.50
CA ILE A 71 17.21 7.19 14.61
C ILE A 71 16.89 7.86 13.28
N SER A 72 17.83 8.61 12.75
CA SER A 72 17.72 9.27 11.44
C SER A 72 18.88 8.87 10.52
N GLY A 73 18.60 8.90 9.23
CA GLY A 73 19.55 8.57 8.18
C GLY A 73 19.14 9.19 6.86
N THR A 74 19.80 8.77 5.79
CA THR A 74 19.46 9.15 4.42
C THR A 74 18.88 7.96 3.67
N VAL A 75 18.02 8.23 2.69
CA VAL A 75 17.43 7.23 1.81
C VAL A 75 17.58 7.64 0.36
N GLU A 76 17.89 6.66 -0.49
CA GLU A 76 17.79 6.78 -1.93
C GLU A 76 17.01 5.58 -2.47
N VAL A 77 16.12 5.86 -3.42
CA VAL A 77 15.34 4.86 -4.14
C VAL A 77 15.56 5.07 -5.62
N PHE A 78 16.02 4.04 -6.29
CA PHE A 78 16.23 3.99 -7.72
C PHE A 78 15.29 2.95 -8.33
N SER A 79 14.68 3.29 -9.45
CA SER A 79 13.84 2.39 -10.22
C SER A 79 14.04 2.60 -11.70
N ALA A 80 13.98 1.52 -12.50
CA ALA A 80 14.07 1.60 -13.95
C ALA A 80 13.18 0.55 -14.62
N ALA A 81 12.70 0.92 -15.80
CA ALA A 81 11.90 0.05 -16.65
C ALA A 81 12.75 -1.12 -17.19
N PRO A 82 12.13 -2.29 -17.43
CA PRO A 82 10.74 -2.59 -17.10
C PRO A 82 10.54 -2.92 -15.62
N ALA A 83 11.56 -3.41 -14.92
CA ALA A 83 11.46 -3.88 -13.53
C ALA A 83 12.85 -3.99 -12.89
N LYS A 84 13.48 -2.87 -12.60
CA LYS A 84 14.70 -2.79 -11.79
C LYS A 84 14.46 -1.87 -10.62
N SER A 85 15.03 -2.19 -9.47
CA SER A 85 14.92 -1.34 -8.30
C SER A 85 16.14 -1.47 -7.40
N ARG A 86 16.45 -0.40 -6.69
CA ARG A 86 17.37 -0.39 -5.56
C ARG A 86 16.90 0.64 -4.56
N ILE A 87 16.79 0.24 -3.31
CA ILE A 87 16.64 1.13 -2.17
C ILE A 87 17.85 0.99 -1.27
N GLN A 88 18.40 2.11 -0.83
CA GLN A 88 19.46 2.12 0.17
C GLN A 88 19.13 3.12 1.28
N VAL A 89 19.29 2.69 2.52
CA VAL A 89 19.11 3.50 3.71
C VAL A 89 20.42 3.51 4.48
N GLN A 90 21.04 4.67 4.59
CA GLN A 90 22.27 4.85 5.35
C GLN A 90 21.94 5.39 6.74
N ILE A 91 22.29 4.63 7.77
CA ILE A 91 22.03 4.97 9.16
C ILE A 91 23.37 5.20 9.86
N PRO A 92 23.67 6.43 10.36
CA PRO A 92 24.90 6.74 11.07
C PRO A 92 25.12 5.80 12.26
N GLY A 93 26.33 5.22 12.34
CA GLY A 93 26.70 4.29 13.42
C GLY A 93 26.16 2.85 13.27
N PHE A 94 25.25 2.61 12.34
CA PHE A 94 24.72 1.27 12.07
C PHE A 94 25.22 0.70 10.72
N GLY A 95 25.29 1.52 9.67
CA GLY A 95 25.69 1.11 8.33
C GLY A 95 24.61 1.34 7.29
N THR A 96 24.72 0.67 6.15
CA THR A 96 23.80 0.81 5.03
C THR A 96 22.98 -0.46 4.83
N VAL A 97 21.67 -0.32 4.84
CA VAL A 97 20.74 -1.38 4.43
C VAL A 97 20.41 -1.18 2.95
N ILE A 98 20.57 -2.21 2.15
CA ILE A 98 20.31 -2.19 0.70
C ILE A 98 19.37 -3.32 0.35
N SER A 99 18.40 -3.05 -0.52
CA SER A 99 17.63 -4.08 -1.22
C SER A 99 17.56 -3.71 -2.70
N GLY A 100 17.74 -4.69 -3.59
CA GLY A 100 17.77 -4.43 -5.01
C GLY A 100 17.31 -5.61 -5.86
N TYR A 101 16.93 -5.29 -7.10
CA TYR A 101 16.53 -6.22 -8.14
C TYR A 101 17.05 -5.71 -9.49
N ASP A 102 17.87 -6.52 -10.19
CA ASP A 102 18.47 -6.16 -11.48
C ASP A 102 17.60 -6.54 -12.70
N GLY A 103 16.40 -7.09 -12.44
CA GLY A 103 15.51 -7.67 -13.45
C GLY A 103 15.53 -9.21 -13.47
N ARG A 104 16.48 -9.83 -12.80
CA ARG A 104 16.64 -11.30 -12.68
C ARG A 104 16.86 -11.74 -11.22
N ILE A 105 17.82 -11.14 -10.54
CA ILE A 105 18.26 -11.48 -9.20
C ILE A 105 17.78 -10.43 -8.21
N GLY A 106 17.15 -10.88 -7.11
CA GLY A 106 16.81 -10.04 -5.97
C GLY A 106 17.82 -10.28 -4.85
N TRP A 107 18.23 -9.19 -4.18
CA TRP A 107 19.17 -9.27 -3.07
C TRP A 107 18.83 -8.30 -1.96
N ARG A 108 19.38 -8.59 -0.78
CA ARG A 108 19.39 -7.70 0.38
C ARG A 108 20.76 -7.73 1.03
N ILE A 109 21.22 -6.58 1.52
CA ILE A 109 22.40 -6.44 2.35
C ILE A 109 21.98 -5.71 3.61
N ASN A 110 22.20 -6.33 4.76
CA ASN A 110 21.85 -5.76 6.06
C ASN A 110 23.06 -5.89 7.00
N PRO A 111 23.48 -4.83 7.71
CA PRO A 111 24.63 -4.89 8.61
C PRO A 111 24.53 -5.95 9.71
N THR A 112 23.30 -6.31 10.14
CA THR A 112 23.06 -7.32 11.17
C THR A 112 23.01 -8.74 10.61
N PHE A 113 22.35 -8.93 9.46
CA PHE A 113 22.08 -10.28 8.91
C PHE A 113 23.03 -10.65 7.76
N GLY A 114 23.79 -9.68 7.26
CA GLY A 114 24.69 -9.86 6.13
C GLY A 114 24.01 -9.78 4.76
N PRO A 115 24.73 -10.19 3.68
CA PRO A 115 24.20 -10.25 2.33
C PRO A 115 23.38 -11.53 2.12
N GLU A 116 22.28 -11.44 1.38
CA GLU A 116 21.43 -12.56 1.00
C GLU A 116 20.90 -12.41 -0.43
N VAL A 117 20.71 -13.53 -1.13
CA VAL A 117 19.91 -13.63 -2.35
C VAL A 117 18.49 -13.93 -1.95
N LEU A 118 17.53 -13.17 -2.51
CA LEU A 118 16.12 -13.36 -2.22
C LEU A 118 15.54 -14.45 -3.13
N GLU A 119 14.76 -15.34 -2.53
CA GLU A 119 14.09 -16.45 -3.19
C GLU A 119 12.61 -16.51 -2.77
N GLY A 120 11.83 -17.37 -3.45
CA GLY A 120 10.43 -17.62 -3.12
C GLY A 120 9.61 -16.33 -3.00
N ARG A 121 8.77 -16.25 -1.96
CA ARG A 121 7.85 -15.14 -1.73
C ARG A 121 8.54 -13.77 -1.65
N SER A 122 9.69 -13.68 -0.99
CA SER A 122 10.45 -12.42 -0.90
C SER A 122 10.88 -11.90 -2.27
N LEU A 123 11.34 -12.80 -3.15
CA LEU A 123 11.70 -12.45 -4.53
C LEU A 123 10.47 -12.06 -5.34
N ASP A 124 9.35 -12.77 -5.21
CA ASP A 124 8.12 -12.49 -5.94
C ASP A 124 7.53 -11.12 -5.57
N GLN A 125 7.53 -10.79 -4.28
CA GLN A 125 7.16 -9.46 -3.78
C GLN A 125 8.09 -8.37 -4.34
N LEU A 126 9.40 -8.62 -4.33
CA LEU A 126 10.36 -7.67 -4.88
C LEU A 126 10.18 -7.46 -6.39
N LYS A 127 9.97 -8.52 -7.17
CA LYS A 127 9.64 -8.42 -8.61
C LYS A 127 8.43 -7.54 -8.88
N GLN A 128 7.35 -7.74 -8.10
CA GLN A 128 6.14 -6.95 -8.25
C GLN A 128 6.38 -5.48 -7.88
N ASN A 129 7.08 -5.21 -6.77
CA ASN A 129 7.38 -3.85 -6.32
C ASN A 129 8.36 -3.13 -7.26
N SER A 130 9.25 -3.88 -7.95
CA SER A 130 10.22 -3.34 -8.90
C SER A 130 9.61 -3.02 -10.28
N ASN A 131 8.36 -3.39 -10.54
CA ASN A 131 7.70 -3.02 -11.78
C ASN A 131 7.58 -1.50 -11.89
N PHE A 132 8.34 -0.89 -12.82
CA PHE A 132 8.40 0.55 -12.99
C PHE A 132 7.04 1.17 -13.30
N TYR A 133 6.25 0.47 -14.12
CA TYR A 133 4.91 0.89 -14.53
C TYR A 133 3.80 0.35 -13.60
N ASN A 134 4.12 0.05 -12.35
CA ASN A 134 3.13 -0.43 -11.37
C ASN A 134 1.90 0.49 -11.20
N PRO A 135 2.00 1.83 -11.30
CA PRO A 135 0.83 2.70 -11.29
C PRO A 135 -0.19 2.39 -12.41
N LEU A 136 0.25 1.90 -13.57
CA LEU A 136 -0.63 1.55 -14.69
C LEU A 136 -1.49 0.29 -14.46
N GLY A 137 -1.36 -0.32 -13.29
CA GLY A 137 -1.97 -1.61 -13.01
C GLY A 137 -1.17 -2.75 -13.65
N SER A 138 -0.69 -3.69 -12.86
CA SER A 138 0.17 -4.75 -13.37
C SER A 138 -0.63 -6.05 -13.52
N GLU A 139 -1.24 -6.24 -14.67
CA GLU A 139 -1.95 -7.49 -15.02
C GLU A 139 -0.98 -8.70 -15.04
N ARG A 140 0.31 -8.46 -15.20
CA ARG A 140 1.34 -9.52 -15.19
C ARG A 140 1.40 -10.27 -13.86
N PHE A 141 1.11 -9.60 -12.75
CA PHE A 141 1.28 -10.15 -11.40
C PHE A 141 -0.02 -10.29 -10.64
N VAL A 142 -1.11 -9.72 -11.12
CA VAL A 142 -2.40 -9.64 -10.44
C VAL A 142 -3.42 -10.50 -11.15
N VAL A 143 -4.11 -11.35 -10.40
CA VAL A 143 -5.17 -12.24 -10.89
C VAL A 143 -6.53 -11.57 -10.73
N SER A 144 -6.76 -10.93 -9.57
CA SER A 144 -8.03 -10.27 -9.29
C SER A 144 -7.86 -9.01 -8.46
N ARG A 145 -8.83 -8.13 -8.58
CA ARG A 145 -9.02 -6.93 -7.74
C ARG A 145 -10.50 -6.80 -7.42
N GLU A 146 -10.81 -6.55 -6.17
CA GLU A 146 -12.17 -6.30 -5.72
C GLU A 146 -12.19 -5.10 -4.77
N THR A 147 -13.15 -4.18 -4.98
CA THR A 147 -13.40 -3.11 -4.02
C THR A 147 -14.25 -3.67 -2.89
N VAL A 148 -13.70 -3.78 -1.72
CA VAL A 148 -14.33 -4.47 -0.59
C VAL A 148 -14.96 -3.51 0.42
N GLU A 149 -14.49 -2.26 0.50
CA GLU A 149 -14.92 -1.35 1.56
C GLU A 149 -14.65 0.12 1.21
N LEU A 150 -15.52 1.01 1.69
CA LEU A 150 -15.23 2.43 1.88
C LEU A 150 -14.86 2.62 3.36
N THR A 151 -13.64 3.06 3.65
CA THR A 151 -13.09 3.14 5.00
C THR A 151 -12.21 4.38 5.18
N GLU A 152 -11.46 4.42 6.28
CA GLU A 152 -10.49 5.48 6.54
C GLU A 152 -9.07 4.94 6.62
N LEU A 153 -8.12 5.65 6.03
CA LEU A 153 -6.69 5.46 6.20
C LEU A 153 -6.05 6.81 6.47
N ASP A 154 -5.43 6.98 7.64
CA ASP A 154 -4.70 8.20 7.97
C ASP A 154 -5.57 9.46 7.83
N GLU A 155 -6.77 9.42 8.44
CA GLU A 155 -7.79 10.49 8.45
C GLU A 155 -8.36 10.84 7.07
N ARG A 156 -8.12 10.02 6.05
CA ARG A 156 -8.65 10.19 4.69
C ARG A 156 -9.67 9.10 4.37
N SER A 157 -10.77 9.47 3.75
CA SER A 157 -11.73 8.51 3.19
C SER A 157 -11.13 7.82 1.98
N VAL A 158 -11.11 6.50 1.99
CA VAL A 158 -10.45 5.69 0.97
C VAL A 158 -11.30 4.48 0.57
N TYR A 159 -11.23 4.11 -0.71
CA TYR A 159 -11.70 2.81 -1.16
C TYR A 159 -10.61 1.76 -0.93
N LYS A 160 -10.96 0.72 -0.18
CA LYS A 160 -10.09 -0.45 0.05
C LYS A 160 -10.32 -1.46 -1.05
N VAL A 161 -9.26 -1.81 -1.74
CA VAL A 161 -9.23 -2.79 -2.82
C VAL A 161 -8.38 -3.97 -2.40
N GLU A 162 -9.00 -5.14 -2.36
CA GLU A 162 -8.30 -6.41 -2.22
C GLU A 162 -7.65 -6.80 -3.55
N VAL A 163 -6.40 -7.25 -3.49
CA VAL A 163 -5.62 -7.63 -4.66
C VAL A 163 -5.07 -9.03 -4.42
N THR A 164 -5.41 -9.98 -5.32
CA THR A 164 -4.84 -11.32 -5.33
C THR A 164 -3.79 -11.45 -6.42
N THR A 165 -2.61 -11.93 -6.06
CA THR A 165 -1.51 -12.14 -7.00
C THR A 165 -1.55 -13.54 -7.61
N ARG A 166 -0.78 -13.76 -8.69
CA ARG A 166 -0.56 -15.07 -9.32
C ARG A 166 0.16 -16.09 -8.40
N TRP A 167 0.65 -15.68 -7.25
CA TRP A 167 1.29 -16.51 -6.22
C TRP A 167 0.38 -16.73 -5.01
N ASP A 168 -0.94 -16.50 -5.16
CA ASP A 168 -1.95 -16.63 -4.11
C ASP A 168 -1.67 -15.74 -2.88
N GLU A 169 -0.99 -14.61 -3.09
CA GLU A 169 -0.81 -13.60 -2.07
C GLU A 169 -1.93 -12.58 -2.14
N GLU A 170 -2.55 -12.30 -1.01
CA GLU A 170 -3.57 -11.27 -0.85
C GLU A 170 -2.98 -10.06 -0.12
N TYR A 171 -3.31 -8.86 -0.59
CA TYR A 171 -2.95 -7.60 0.05
C TYR A 171 -3.96 -6.51 -0.32
N PHE A 172 -3.94 -5.39 0.41
CA PHE A 172 -4.88 -4.31 0.19
C PHE A 172 -4.18 -3.06 -0.35
N LYS A 173 -4.84 -2.40 -1.30
CA LYS A 173 -4.54 -1.04 -1.76
C LYS A 173 -5.66 -0.10 -1.36
N PHE A 174 -5.31 1.14 -1.04
CA PHE A 174 -6.24 2.17 -0.63
C PHE A 174 -6.19 3.34 -1.60
N TYR A 175 -7.31 3.64 -2.23
CA TYR A 175 -7.43 4.75 -3.17
C TYR A 175 -8.22 5.89 -2.53
N ASP A 176 -7.62 7.05 -2.48
CA ASP A 176 -8.21 8.26 -1.88
C ASP A 176 -9.46 8.69 -2.64
N VAL A 177 -10.56 8.93 -1.91
CA VAL A 177 -11.87 9.26 -2.50
C VAL A 177 -11.85 10.63 -3.17
N GLU A 178 -11.14 11.59 -2.62
CA GLU A 178 -11.10 12.96 -3.13
C GLU A 178 -10.18 13.08 -4.35
N THR A 179 -8.95 12.60 -4.21
CA THR A 179 -7.91 12.80 -5.21
C THR A 179 -7.82 11.68 -6.26
N GLY A 180 -8.33 10.49 -5.96
CA GLY A 180 -8.16 9.28 -6.77
C GLY A 180 -6.77 8.66 -6.67
N ARG A 181 -5.82 9.28 -5.97
CA ARG A 181 -4.45 8.78 -5.83
C ARG A 181 -4.37 7.59 -4.88
N LEU A 182 -3.33 6.78 -5.01
CA LEU A 182 -3.04 5.72 -4.06
C LEU A 182 -2.69 6.34 -2.70
N ALA A 183 -3.49 6.06 -1.67
CA ALA A 183 -3.27 6.55 -0.31
C ALA A 183 -2.32 5.66 0.49
N GLY A 184 -2.24 4.38 0.12
CA GLY A 184 -1.40 3.41 0.82
C GLY A 184 -1.74 1.97 0.49
N SER A 185 -1.15 1.07 1.28
CA SER A 185 -1.37 -0.38 1.19
C SER A 185 -1.17 -1.07 2.53
N ILE A 186 -1.76 -2.25 2.70
CA ILE A 186 -1.43 -3.20 3.78
C ILE A 186 -0.98 -4.48 3.12
N ARG A 187 0.22 -4.95 3.48
CA ARG A 187 0.81 -6.16 2.92
C ARG A 187 1.68 -6.89 3.95
N THR A 188 1.65 -8.22 3.93
CA THR A 188 2.56 -9.03 4.74
C THR A 188 3.86 -9.29 3.97
N TYR A 189 4.99 -8.91 4.56
CA TYR A 189 6.32 -9.14 4.03
C TYR A 189 7.06 -10.24 4.79
N THR A 190 7.81 -11.06 4.06
CA THR A 190 8.78 -11.98 4.65
C THR A 190 10.04 -11.20 5.02
N THR A 191 10.42 -11.26 6.28
CA THR A 191 11.61 -10.60 6.84
C THR A 191 12.57 -11.63 7.43
N PRO A 192 13.83 -11.28 7.73
CA PRO A 192 14.76 -12.22 8.38
C PRO A 192 14.29 -12.73 9.76
N VAL A 193 13.34 -12.05 10.39
CA VAL A 193 12.79 -12.40 11.71
C VAL A 193 11.37 -12.98 11.64
N GLY A 194 10.87 -13.28 10.44
CA GLY A 194 9.54 -13.84 10.20
C GLY A 194 8.65 -12.95 9.33
N GLU A 195 7.37 -13.26 9.27
CA GLU A 195 6.40 -12.47 8.54
C GLU A 195 5.99 -11.23 9.34
N ALA A 196 5.85 -10.11 8.64
CA ALA A 196 5.42 -8.83 9.22
C ALA A 196 4.39 -8.14 8.32
N GLU A 197 3.19 -7.96 8.84
CA GLU A 197 2.21 -7.08 8.21
C GLU A 197 2.71 -5.63 8.31
N THR A 198 2.71 -4.95 7.19
CA THR A 198 3.16 -3.57 7.06
C THR A 198 2.08 -2.72 6.40
N THR A 199 1.66 -1.69 7.10
CA THR A 199 0.86 -0.61 6.53
C THR A 199 1.79 0.43 5.94
N THR A 200 1.66 0.73 4.66
CA THR A 200 2.35 1.83 3.98
C THR A 200 1.34 2.93 3.69
N ILE A 201 1.65 4.16 4.09
CA ILE A 201 0.84 5.36 3.84
C ILE A 201 1.65 6.28 2.94
N LEU A 202 1.01 6.79 1.88
CA LEU A 202 1.61 7.69 0.91
C LEU A 202 1.02 9.09 1.07
N ARG A 203 1.90 10.10 1.18
CA ARG A 203 1.51 11.49 1.43
C ARG A 203 2.33 12.45 0.56
N ASP A 204 1.98 13.71 0.61
CA ASP A 204 2.75 14.84 0.07
C ASP A 204 3.09 14.62 -1.42
N TYR A 205 2.05 14.38 -2.22
CA TYR A 205 2.23 14.19 -3.66
C TYR A 205 2.64 15.50 -4.32
N GLU A 206 3.76 15.47 -5.05
CA GLU A 206 4.28 16.59 -5.85
C GLU A 206 4.33 16.21 -7.33
N GLU A 207 4.08 17.17 -8.21
CA GLU A 207 4.20 16.98 -9.64
C GLU A 207 5.64 17.20 -10.09
N VAL A 208 6.21 16.17 -10.72
CA VAL A 208 7.57 16.19 -11.28
C VAL A 208 7.50 15.64 -12.70
N ASP A 209 7.90 16.45 -13.68
CA ASP A 209 7.91 16.08 -15.10
C ASP A 209 6.57 15.46 -15.59
N GLY A 210 5.45 16.04 -15.13
CA GLY A 210 4.09 15.60 -15.48
C GLY A 210 3.57 14.39 -14.73
N VAL A 211 4.34 13.84 -13.77
CA VAL A 211 3.94 12.70 -12.93
C VAL A 211 3.83 13.12 -11.48
N TRP A 212 2.72 12.79 -10.83
CA TRP A 212 2.55 13.01 -9.39
C TRP A 212 3.21 11.88 -8.60
N VAL A 213 4.20 12.24 -7.79
CA VAL A 213 5.03 11.33 -6.98
C VAL A 213 4.78 11.56 -5.50
N PRO A 214 4.51 10.52 -4.69
CA PRO A 214 4.41 10.68 -3.23
C PRO A 214 5.79 10.95 -2.64
N MET A 215 5.95 12.10 -1.99
CA MET A 215 7.22 12.54 -1.39
C MET A 215 7.38 12.07 0.06
N THR A 216 6.35 11.53 0.69
CA THR A 216 6.42 10.95 2.02
C THR A 216 5.82 9.54 2.03
N TRP A 217 6.60 8.57 2.52
CA TRP A 217 6.14 7.22 2.81
C TRP A 217 6.24 6.96 4.31
N VAL A 218 5.14 6.58 4.94
CA VAL A 218 5.12 6.13 6.33
C VAL A 218 4.83 4.65 6.34
N GLN A 219 5.74 3.86 6.89
CA GLN A 219 5.58 2.42 7.05
C GLN A 219 5.39 2.10 8.55
N ARG A 220 4.37 1.31 8.86
CA ARG A 220 4.07 0.86 10.22
C ARG A 220 4.00 -0.65 10.26
N SER A 221 4.78 -1.28 11.14
CA SER A 221 4.70 -2.72 11.39
C SER A 221 5.00 -3.01 12.86
N ALA A 222 4.49 -4.15 13.35
CA ALA A 222 4.79 -4.58 14.73
C ALA A 222 6.28 -4.88 14.94
N ALA A 223 6.97 -5.33 13.87
CA ALA A 223 8.38 -5.71 13.95
C ALA A 223 9.35 -4.53 13.95
N ALA A 224 9.05 -3.46 13.19
CA ALA A 224 9.96 -2.33 12.99
C ALA A 224 9.45 -1.00 13.55
N GLY A 225 8.21 -0.97 14.08
CA GLY A 225 7.56 0.27 14.49
C GLY A 225 7.20 1.17 13.30
N GLU A 226 7.21 2.48 13.53
CA GLU A 226 6.99 3.47 12.48
C GLU A 226 8.32 3.88 11.85
N GLN A 227 8.35 3.87 10.53
CA GLN A 227 9.45 4.32 9.70
C GLN A 227 8.95 5.38 8.74
N VAL A 228 9.61 6.52 8.69
CA VAL A 228 9.23 7.65 7.85
C VAL A 228 10.33 7.93 6.84
N PHE A 229 9.96 7.90 5.56
CA PHE A 229 10.81 8.26 4.43
C PHE A 229 10.29 9.57 3.86
N LYS A 230 11.09 10.65 3.92
CA LYS A 230 10.76 11.96 3.36
C LYS A 230 11.71 12.27 2.23
N PHE A 231 11.19 12.30 1.01
CA PHE A 231 11.98 12.64 -0.17
C PHE A 231 11.96 14.15 -0.38
N THR A 232 13.11 14.71 -0.73
CA THR A 232 13.29 16.12 -1.09
C THR A 232 13.71 16.27 -2.55
N THR A 233 13.99 15.14 -3.20
CA THR A 233 14.40 15.09 -4.60
C THR A 233 13.65 13.96 -5.29
N ALA A 234 13.07 14.25 -6.44
CA ALA A 234 12.52 13.27 -7.39
C ALA A 234 13.03 13.67 -8.79
N GLU A 235 13.69 12.74 -9.47
CA GLU A 235 14.32 12.96 -10.79
C GLU A 235 13.97 11.79 -11.70
N PHE A 236 13.60 12.09 -12.96
CA PHE A 236 13.34 11.07 -13.96
C PHE A 236 14.47 10.99 -14.99
N ASP A 237 14.68 9.81 -15.57
CA ASP A 237 15.53 9.51 -16.73
C ASP A 237 17.02 9.84 -16.56
N GLN A 238 17.50 9.90 -15.31
CA GLN A 238 18.89 10.21 -14.97
C GLN A 238 19.60 9.09 -14.18
N VAL A 239 19.00 7.87 -14.13
CA VAL A 239 19.59 6.78 -13.38
C VAL A 239 20.50 5.95 -14.27
N GLU A 240 21.78 5.86 -13.89
CA GLU A 240 22.76 5.02 -14.54
C GLU A 240 22.45 3.52 -14.36
N GLU A 241 22.62 2.74 -15.42
CA GLU A 241 22.35 1.29 -15.40
C GLU A 241 23.18 0.53 -14.33
N SER A 242 24.41 0.98 -14.09
CA SER A 242 25.32 0.44 -13.09
C SER A 242 24.79 0.46 -11.65
N VAL A 243 23.82 1.32 -11.35
CA VAL A 243 23.15 1.40 -10.04
C VAL A 243 22.49 0.06 -9.68
N PHE A 244 21.99 -0.66 -10.69
CA PHE A 244 21.27 -1.92 -10.50
C PHE A 244 22.15 -3.16 -10.57
N GLU A 245 23.45 -3.02 -10.74
CA GLU A 245 24.36 -4.17 -10.75
C GLU A 245 24.35 -4.92 -9.42
N VAL A 246 24.40 -6.24 -9.52
CA VAL A 246 24.50 -7.12 -8.35
C VAL A 246 25.80 -6.81 -7.58
N PRO A 247 25.73 -6.45 -6.30
CA PRO A 247 26.92 -6.14 -5.48
C PRO A 247 27.93 -7.28 -5.41
N ALA A 248 29.20 -6.94 -5.19
CA ALA A 248 30.28 -7.91 -5.12
C ALA A 248 30.06 -8.96 -4.02
N GLU A 249 29.47 -8.56 -2.91
CA GLU A 249 29.15 -9.41 -1.75
C GLU A 249 28.05 -10.44 -2.06
N ILE A 250 27.19 -10.14 -3.03
CA ILE A 250 26.07 -11.01 -3.45
C ILE A 250 26.52 -12.02 -4.53
N LYS A 251 27.47 -11.64 -5.42
CA LYS A 251 27.90 -12.47 -6.55
C LYS A 251 28.30 -13.92 -6.18
N PRO A 252 29.03 -14.17 -5.08
CA PRO A 252 29.35 -15.55 -4.66
C PRO A 252 28.11 -16.37 -4.28
N LEU A 253 27.11 -15.74 -3.66
CA LEU A 253 25.89 -16.39 -3.19
C LEU A 253 25.01 -16.85 -4.35
N VAL A 254 24.95 -16.08 -5.44
CA VAL A 254 24.21 -16.44 -6.66
C VAL A 254 24.75 -17.73 -7.27
N LYS A 255 26.07 -17.87 -7.40
CA LYS A 255 26.72 -19.07 -7.96
C LYS A 255 26.43 -20.32 -7.13
N THR A 256 26.34 -20.18 -5.81
CA THR A 256 26.01 -21.30 -4.92
C THR A 256 24.56 -21.73 -5.07
N ALA A 257 23.62 -20.80 -5.20
CA ALA A 257 22.20 -21.09 -5.40
C ALA A 257 21.95 -21.81 -6.74
N GLU A 258 22.58 -21.35 -7.84
CA GLU A 258 22.50 -22.01 -9.16
C GLU A 258 23.07 -23.44 -9.13
N SER A 259 24.21 -23.67 -8.48
CA SER A 259 24.82 -24.98 -8.35
C SER A 259 23.99 -25.95 -7.50
N SER A 260 23.26 -25.45 -6.50
CA SER A 260 22.38 -26.28 -5.67
C SER A 260 21.11 -26.71 -6.41
N ALA A 261 20.61 -25.87 -7.32
CA ALA A 261 19.45 -26.19 -8.14
C ALA A 261 19.74 -27.29 -9.19
N GLU A 262 20.93 -27.28 -9.77
CA GLU A 262 21.37 -28.32 -10.76
C GLU A 262 21.60 -29.70 -10.15
N THR A 263 21.70 -29.82 -8.82
CA THR A 263 21.99 -31.11 -8.13
C THR A 263 20.71 -31.89 -7.78
N TYR A 264 19.52 -31.31 -7.98
CA TYR A 264 18.22 -31.92 -7.67
C TYR A 264 17.38 -32.32 -8.91
N ASP A 265 17.93 -32.22 -10.14
CA ASP A 265 17.41 -32.83 -11.36
C ASP A 265 18.18 -34.15 -11.65
#